data_ea6ed870f503530f4bb36a7c7184a7b5
#
_entry.id   ea6ed870f503530f4bb36a7c7184a7b5
#
_cell.length_a   1.000
_cell.length_b   1.000
_cell.length_c   1.000
_cell.angle_alpha   90.00
_cell.angle_beta   90.00
_cell.angle_gamma   90.00
#
_symmetry.space_group_name_H-M   'P 1'
#
loop_
_entity.id
_entity.type
_entity.pdbx_description
1 polymer ?
#
loop_
_entity_poly.entity_id
_entity_poly.type
_entity_poly.pdbx_seq_one_letter_code
_entity_poly.pdbx_strand_id
1 'polypeptide(L)'
;MTINNLLEELNPAQRKAATTDSQNTLVLAGAGSGKTKTIVARAAYLISQGVPAKEIQIVTFTRRAASEIVTRVESHLGLQAEGLRASTFHTFCLSILRRYPKVFDLKGFNVIDRDDQIMMFKLLRGKFEDKRAKEAAAKNSQTSTGKTITFQRKKAAQTVSEILPKPKELVDLYSYSRNTQISLKNALYKQLPGFQPAYNEIKAVMKGYEAQKKERHYLDYDDILEYVARYLNSDDWLLERVTENTKYLLVDEMQDTNPLQWLLLQPFIGRTQLFCVGDDAQSIYGFRGADFENIHSFKERVPDAEVLTLDLNYRSTQEILDLSNWLLDRSELDYKKRLTAHRGEGIKPVLHSFGNEFDEARFIVSDLKKR
;
A
#
# COMPACT_ATOMS: atom_id res chain seq x y z
N MET A 1 2.03 13.32 31.07
CA MET A 1 0.55 13.43 31.00
C MET A 1 -0.02 12.07 31.30
N THR A 2 -1.15 11.98 32.00
CA THR A 2 -1.78 10.70 32.29
C THR A 2 -2.72 10.32 31.14
N ILE A 3 -3.09 9.04 31.02
CA ILE A 3 -4.06 8.55 30.01
C ILE A 3 -5.39 9.33 30.10
N ASN A 4 -5.81 9.72 31.31
CA ASN A 4 -7.05 10.48 31.51
C ASN A 4 -7.02 11.81 30.77
N ASN A 5 -5.90 12.54 30.82
CA ASN A 5 -5.74 13.80 30.08
C ASN A 5 -5.87 13.57 28.56
N LEU A 6 -5.25 12.47 28.03
CA LEU A 6 -5.36 12.14 26.60
C LEU A 6 -6.81 11.84 26.21
N LEU A 7 -7.54 11.08 27.02
CA LEU A 7 -8.94 10.74 26.75
C LEU A 7 -9.88 11.95 26.89
N GLU A 8 -9.58 12.90 27.79
CA GLU A 8 -10.31 14.16 27.94
C GLU A 8 -10.18 15.08 26.73
N GLU A 9 -9.02 15.05 26.06
CA GLU A 9 -8.78 15.81 24.84
C GLU A 9 -9.50 15.26 23.60
N LEU A 10 -10.10 14.08 23.68
CA LEU A 10 -10.83 13.45 22.58
C LEU A 10 -12.28 13.94 22.56
N ASN A 11 -12.83 14.16 21.37
CA ASN A 11 -14.26 14.31 21.22
C ASN A 11 -14.98 12.98 21.51
N PRO A 12 -16.32 12.98 21.72
CA PRO A 12 -17.06 11.77 22.07
C PRO A 12 -16.89 10.62 21.09
N ALA A 13 -16.84 10.90 19.77
CA ALA A 13 -16.66 9.86 18.74
C ALA A 13 -15.26 9.27 18.77
N GLN A 14 -14.22 10.10 18.88
CA GLN A 14 -12.83 9.66 19.01
C GLN A 14 -12.63 8.85 20.30
N ARG A 15 -13.22 9.30 21.41
CA ARG A 15 -13.16 8.59 22.69
C ARG A 15 -13.83 7.22 22.57
N LYS A 16 -15.05 7.16 22.02
CA LYS A 16 -15.74 5.89 21.77
C LYS A 16 -14.88 4.94 20.95
N ALA A 17 -14.28 5.42 19.86
CA ALA A 17 -13.41 4.61 19.01
C ALA A 17 -12.15 4.13 19.76
N ALA A 18 -11.50 5.00 20.55
CA ALA A 18 -10.30 4.63 21.29
C ALA A 18 -10.55 3.62 22.42
N THR A 19 -11.76 3.59 23.00
CA THR A 19 -12.12 2.76 24.17
C THR A 19 -13.05 1.60 23.85
N THR A 20 -13.34 1.31 22.57
CA THR A 20 -14.23 0.21 22.18
C THR A 20 -13.70 -1.15 22.64
N ASP A 21 -14.60 -2.04 23.07
CA ASP A 21 -14.29 -3.42 23.42
C ASP A 21 -14.58 -4.40 22.26
N SER A 22 -14.99 -3.88 21.10
CA SER A 22 -15.29 -4.69 19.93
C SER A 22 -14.06 -5.46 19.44
N GLN A 23 -14.26 -6.74 19.08
CA GLN A 23 -13.19 -7.59 18.54
C GLN A 23 -12.63 -7.06 17.23
N ASN A 24 -13.51 -6.52 16.38
CA ASN A 24 -13.16 -5.98 15.09
C ASN A 24 -13.78 -4.59 14.93
N THR A 25 -12.98 -3.58 14.64
CA THR A 25 -13.45 -2.20 14.52
C THR A 25 -12.92 -1.57 13.25
N LEU A 26 -13.79 -0.90 12.51
CA LEU A 26 -13.42 0.04 11.45
C LEU A 26 -13.82 1.46 11.86
N VAL A 27 -12.87 2.36 11.88
CA VAL A 27 -13.10 3.79 12.11
C VAL A 27 -13.04 4.53 10.76
N LEU A 28 -14.20 4.98 10.29
CA LEU A 28 -14.31 5.85 9.12
C LEU A 28 -14.03 7.29 9.54
N ALA A 29 -12.93 7.85 9.08
CA ALA A 29 -12.43 9.11 9.58
C ALA A 29 -12.02 10.01 8.42
N GLY A 30 -12.75 11.07 8.17
CA GLY A 30 -12.41 12.02 7.10
C GLY A 30 -11.06 12.72 7.31
N ALA A 31 -10.58 13.38 6.26
CA ALA A 31 -9.37 14.20 6.35
C ALA A 31 -9.50 15.20 7.50
N GLY A 32 -8.47 15.28 8.36
CA GLY A 32 -8.47 16.26 9.47
C GLY A 32 -9.39 15.93 10.64
N SER A 33 -10.03 14.75 10.70
CA SER A 33 -10.87 14.31 11.83
C SER A 33 -10.09 13.69 12.99
N GLY A 34 -8.76 13.57 12.88
CA GLY A 34 -7.90 13.06 13.93
C GLY A 34 -7.66 11.54 13.90
N LYS A 35 -7.62 10.92 12.72
CA LYS A 35 -7.26 9.49 12.53
C LYS A 35 -6.09 9.05 13.40
N THR A 36 -4.94 9.69 13.20
CA THR A 36 -3.70 9.37 13.94
C THR A 36 -3.86 9.59 15.46
N LYS A 37 -4.58 10.66 15.88
CA LYS A 37 -4.86 10.90 17.30
C LYS A 37 -5.67 9.76 17.89
N THR A 38 -6.63 9.22 17.15
CA THR A 38 -7.48 8.09 17.59
C THR A 38 -6.67 6.79 17.70
N ILE A 39 -5.77 6.48 16.75
CA ILE A 39 -4.87 5.30 16.85
C ILE A 39 -3.94 5.42 18.07
N VAL A 40 -3.33 6.60 18.27
CA VAL A 40 -2.46 6.86 19.43
C VAL A 40 -3.24 6.67 20.73
N ALA A 41 -4.44 7.23 20.80
CA ALA A 41 -5.30 7.10 21.97
C ALA A 41 -5.74 5.63 22.20
N ARG A 42 -6.04 4.86 21.13
CA ARG A 42 -6.35 3.43 21.23
C ARG A 42 -5.17 2.66 21.81
N ALA A 43 -3.97 2.82 21.27
CA ALA A 43 -2.79 2.13 21.78
C ALA A 43 -2.51 2.52 23.25
N ALA A 44 -2.58 3.81 23.57
CA ALA A 44 -2.39 4.30 24.94
C ALA A 44 -3.46 3.76 25.90
N TYR A 45 -4.72 3.69 25.48
CA TYR A 45 -5.82 3.12 26.28
C TYR A 45 -5.56 1.64 26.58
N LEU A 46 -5.24 0.83 25.57
CA LEU A 46 -4.94 -0.60 25.75
C LEU A 46 -3.80 -0.81 26.76
N ILE A 47 -2.71 -0.06 26.65
CA ILE A 47 -1.59 -0.14 27.59
C ILE A 47 -2.04 0.24 29.01
N SER A 48 -2.86 1.27 29.14
CA SER A 48 -3.40 1.70 30.46
C SER A 48 -4.34 0.68 31.11
N GLN A 49 -4.96 -0.19 30.30
CA GLN A 49 -5.77 -1.32 30.77
C GLN A 49 -4.91 -2.55 31.12
N GLY A 50 -3.60 -2.44 31.11
CA GLY A 50 -2.66 -3.51 31.46
C GLY A 50 -2.23 -4.40 30.31
N VAL A 51 -2.57 -4.05 29.07
CA VAL A 51 -2.08 -4.77 27.89
C VAL A 51 -0.58 -4.50 27.72
N PRO A 52 0.27 -5.53 27.65
CA PRO A 52 1.70 -5.34 27.38
C PRO A 52 1.92 -4.65 26.05
N ALA A 53 2.66 -3.55 26.02
CA ALA A 53 2.90 -2.77 24.80
C ALA A 53 3.45 -3.63 23.64
N LYS A 54 4.28 -4.64 23.94
CA LYS A 54 4.84 -5.59 22.97
C LYS A 54 3.80 -6.50 22.27
N GLU A 55 2.58 -6.60 22.79
CA GLU A 55 1.48 -7.37 22.20
C GLU A 55 0.64 -6.54 21.23
N ILE A 56 0.91 -5.24 21.15
CA ILE A 56 0.27 -4.30 20.23
C ILE A 56 1.17 -4.12 19.01
N GLN A 57 0.64 -4.39 17.84
CA GLN A 57 1.28 -4.10 16.55
C GLN A 57 0.46 -3.05 15.82
N ILE A 58 1.11 -1.96 15.43
CA ILE A 58 0.52 -0.92 14.58
C ILE A 58 1.15 -1.03 13.20
N VAL A 59 0.33 -1.07 12.16
CA VAL A 59 0.78 -1.14 10.76
C VAL A 59 0.29 0.09 10.03
N THR A 60 1.21 0.77 9.33
CA THR A 60 0.92 1.98 8.56
C THR A 60 1.70 1.97 7.23
N PHE A 61 1.42 2.94 6.35
CA PHE A 61 2.05 3.00 5.02
C PHE A 61 3.49 3.54 5.01
N THR A 62 3.85 4.39 6.00
CA THR A 62 5.16 5.05 6.00
C THR A 62 5.92 4.84 7.30
N ARG A 63 7.24 4.73 7.21
CA ARG A 63 8.12 4.65 8.39
C ARG A 63 7.98 5.87 9.29
N ARG A 64 7.75 7.04 8.69
CA ARG A 64 7.56 8.30 9.42
C ARG A 64 6.30 8.26 10.28
N ALA A 65 5.17 7.82 9.72
CA ALA A 65 3.93 7.66 10.48
C ALA A 65 4.09 6.65 11.62
N ALA A 66 4.75 5.51 11.37
CA ALA A 66 5.03 4.52 12.40
C ALA A 66 5.84 5.12 13.57
N SER A 67 6.95 5.82 13.27
CA SER A 67 7.76 6.48 14.28
C SER A 67 7.00 7.57 15.05
N GLU A 68 6.21 8.37 14.35
CA GLU A 68 5.39 9.42 14.96
C GLU A 68 4.35 8.85 15.95
N ILE A 69 3.70 7.74 15.60
CA ILE A 69 2.72 7.10 16.48
C ILE A 69 3.41 6.61 17.76
N VAL A 70 4.55 5.91 17.65
CA VAL A 70 5.30 5.43 18.82
C VAL A 70 5.71 6.61 19.73
N THR A 71 6.34 7.64 19.14
CA THR A 71 6.78 8.83 19.90
C THR A 71 5.63 9.51 20.63
N ARG A 72 4.45 9.59 20.00
CA ARG A 72 3.27 10.18 20.64
C ARG A 72 2.74 9.33 21.79
N VAL A 73 2.69 8.00 21.65
CA VAL A 73 2.27 7.09 22.74
C VAL A 73 3.27 7.17 23.91
N GLU A 74 4.56 7.14 23.61
CA GLU A 74 5.64 7.30 24.60
C GLU A 74 5.58 8.64 25.34
N SER A 75 5.24 9.72 24.65
CA SER A 75 5.08 11.04 25.29
C SER A 75 3.96 11.11 26.32
N HIS A 76 2.95 10.24 26.19
CA HIS A 76 1.84 10.15 27.14
C HIS A 76 2.08 9.14 28.27
N LEU A 77 2.72 8.00 28.00
CA LEU A 77 2.82 6.86 28.90
C LEU A 77 4.23 6.58 29.43
N GLY A 78 5.26 7.20 28.84
CA GLY A 78 6.65 6.98 29.23
C GLY A 78 7.05 5.50 29.10
N LEU A 79 7.69 4.95 30.13
CA LEU A 79 8.18 3.57 30.17
C LEU A 79 7.10 2.49 30.00
N GLN A 80 5.81 2.81 30.24
CA GLN A 80 4.73 1.86 30.01
C GLN A 80 4.54 1.51 28.53
N ALA A 81 4.97 2.42 27.62
CA ALA A 81 4.92 2.21 26.19
C ALA A 81 6.14 1.44 25.63
N GLU A 82 7.11 1.08 26.48
CA GLU A 82 8.30 0.35 26.04
C GLU A 82 7.94 -0.97 25.39
N GLY A 83 8.45 -1.18 24.17
CA GLY A 83 8.18 -2.38 23.38
C GLY A 83 6.96 -2.26 22.46
N LEU A 84 6.25 -1.11 22.42
CA LEU A 84 5.21 -0.84 21.42
C LEU A 84 5.79 -0.95 20.01
N ARG A 85 5.12 -1.71 19.17
CA ARG A 85 5.59 -1.94 17.80
C ARG A 85 4.71 -1.20 16.81
N ALA A 86 5.32 -0.27 16.07
CA ALA A 86 4.70 0.32 14.89
C ALA A 86 5.65 0.20 13.70
N SER A 87 5.12 -0.18 12.54
CA SER A 87 5.93 -0.43 11.35
C SER A 87 5.10 -0.33 10.07
N THR A 88 5.77 -0.34 8.92
CA THR A 88 5.08 -0.57 7.65
C THR A 88 4.76 -2.06 7.47
N PHE A 89 3.82 -2.38 6.57
CA PHE A 89 3.53 -3.78 6.19
C PHE A 89 4.79 -4.57 5.86
N HIS A 90 5.68 -4.00 5.04
CA HIS A 90 6.94 -4.64 4.66
C HIS A 90 7.87 -4.89 5.85
N THR A 91 8.00 -3.92 6.74
CA THR A 91 8.84 -4.07 7.94
C THR A 91 8.26 -5.11 8.89
N PHE A 92 6.94 -5.16 9.05
CA PHE A 92 6.26 -6.19 9.83
C PHE A 92 6.53 -7.59 9.26
N CYS A 93 6.29 -7.79 7.97
CA CYS A 93 6.55 -9.06 7.30
C CYS A 93 8.04 -9.46 7.35
N LEU A 94 8.95 -8.51 7.10
CA LEU A 94 10.38 -8.77 7.18
C LEU A 94 10.82 -9.22 8.58
N SER A 95 10.20 -8.70 9.63
CA SER A 95 10.45 -9.13 11.01
C SER A 95 10.03 -10.59 11.24
N ILE A 96 8.91 -11.02 10.64
CA ILE A 96 8.43 -12.41 10.71
C ILE A 96 9.38 -13.34 9.93
N LEU A 97 9.75 -12.97 8.70
CA LEU A 97 10.71 -13.75 7.89
C LEU A 97 12.05 -13.98 8.63
N ARG A 98 12.57 -12.93 9.26
CA ARG A 98 13.83 -12.99 10.02
C ARG A 98 13.73 -13.77 11.32
N ARG A 99 12.56 -13.76 11.95
CA ARG A 99 12.31 -14.47 13.22
C ARG A 99 12.12 -15.97 13.01
N TYR A 100 11.53 -16.38 11.88
CA TYR A 100 11.17 -17.76 11.58
C TYR A 100 11.76 -18.27 10.24
N PRO A 101 13.07 -18.09 9.97
CA PRO A 101 13.66 -18.38 8.65
C PRO A 101 13.52 -19.85 8.24
N LYS A 102 13.45 -20.77 9.20
CA LYS A 102 13.29 -22.21 8.93
C LYS A 102 11.89 -22.55 8.37
N VAL A 103 10.86 -21.83 8.77
CA VAL A 103 9.48 -22.05 8.29
C VAL A 103 9.39 -21.71 6.82
N PHE A 104 10.06 -20.66 6.40
CA PHE A 104 10.05 -20.17 5.01
C PHE A 104 11.08 -20.87 4.10
N ASP A 105 11.83 -21.85 4.60
CA ASP A 105 12.97 -22.47 3.90
C ASP A 105 13.97 -21.43 3.33
N LEU A 106 14.13 -20.33 4.04
CA LEU A 106 15.03 -19.24 3.68
C LEU A 106 16.37 -19.39 4.40
N LYS A 107 17.40 -19.88 3.68
CA LYS A 107 18.78 -20.01 4.19
C LYS A 107 19.60 -18.75 3.91
N GLY A 108 19.18 -17.64 4.49
CA GLY A 108 19.76 -16.33 4.17
C GLY A 108 19.16 -15.77 2.88
N PHE A 109 18.83 -14.50 2.89
CA PHE A 109 18.33 -13.79 1.73
C PHE A 109 18.79 -12.34 1.75
N ASN A 110 18.91 -11.76 0.57
CA ASN A 110 19.14 -10.34 0.41
C ASN A 110 17.89 -9.68 -0.14
N VAL A 111 17.50 -8.55 0.44
CA VAL A 111 16.39 -7.76 -0.07
C VAL A 111 16.93 -6.86 -1.18
N ILE A 112 16.35 -6.97 -2.36
CA ILE A 112 16.63 -6.11 -3.50
C ILE A 112 15.63 -4.98 -3.58
N ASP A 113 16.11 -3.81 -3.94
CA ASP A 113 15.29 -2.62 -4.12
C ASP A 113 14.75 -2.50 -5.55
N ARG A 114 14.07 -1.38 -5.82
CA ARG A 114 13.46 -1.16 -7.13
C ARG A 114 14.47 -0.93 -8.24
N ASP A 115 15.61 -0.34 -7.95
CA ASP A 115 16.66 -0.10 -8.94
C ASP A 115 17.34 -1.41 -9.32
N ASP A 116 17.56 -2.29 -8.36
CA ASP A 116 18.02 -3.67 -8.58
C ASP A 116 17.03 -4.45 -9.45
N GLN A 117 15.73 -4.36 -9.18
CA GLN A 117 14.70 -4.98 -10.01
C GLN A 117 14.76 -4.48 -11.45
N ILE A 118 14.81 -3.15 -11.64
CA ILE A 118 14.92 -2.53 -12.98
C ILE A 118 16.17 -3.02 -13.72
N MET A 119 17.30 -3.13 -13.01
CA MET A 119 18.54 -3.65 -13.60
C MET A 119 18.40 -5.10 -14.03
N MET A 120 17.80 -5.96 -13.20
CA MET A 120 17.55 -7.36 -13.53
C MET A 120 16.64 -7.50 -14.75
N PHE A 121 15.55 -6.75 -14.81
CA PHE A 121 14.66 -6.73 -15.98
C PHE A 121 15.34 -6.20 -17.23
N LYS A 122 16.22 -5.20 -17.10
CA LYS A 122 17.03 -4.69 -18.21
C LYS A 122 17.95 -5.78 -18.80
N LEU A 123 18.62 -6.54 -17.94
CA LEU A 123 19.48 -7.64 -18.36
C LEU A 123 18.71 -8.78 -19.02
N LEU A 124 17.56 -9.17 -18.46
CA LEU A 124 16.72 -10.22 -19.00
C LEU A 124 16.12 -9.82 -20.36
N ARG A 125 15.66 -8.58 -20.48
CA ARG A 125 15.16 -8.02 -21.73
C ARG A 125 16.25 -8.04 -22.81
N GLY A 126 17.47 -7.61 -22.48
CA GLY A 126 18.62 -7.63 -23.40
C GLY A 126 18.95 -9.04 -23.89
N LYS A 127 18.97 -10.04 -23.00
CA LYS A 127 19.18 -11.46 -23.40
C LYS A 127 18.10 -11.95 -24.37
N PHE A 128 16.86 -11.50 -24.17
CA PHE A 128 15.76 -11.87 -25.05
C PHE A 128 15.88 -11.19 -26.42
N GLU A 129 16.29 -9.93 -26.45
CA GLU A 129 16.58 -9.18 -27.69
C GLU A 129 17.70 -9.85 -28.49
N ASP A 130 18.80 -10.24 -27.83
CA ASP A 130 19.93 -10.94 -28.48
C ASP A 130 19.54 -12.30 -29.05
N LYS A 131 18.71 -13.07 -28.31
CA LYS A 131 18.22 -14.37 -28.77
C LYS A 131 17.38 -14.23 -30.04
N ARG A 132 16.43 -13.29 -30.07
CA ARG A 132 15.60 -13.02 -31.25
C ARG A 132 16.42 -12.50 -32.44
N ALA A 133 17.40 -11.64 -32.19
CA ALA A 133 18.29 -11.16 -33.25
C ALA A 133 19.08 -12.30 -33.87
N LYS A 134 19.54 -13.28 -33.08
CA LYS A 134 20.22 -14.50 -33.56
C LYS A 134 19.28 -15.40 -34.34
N GLU A 135 18.06 -15.62 -33.89
CA GLU A 135 17.04 -16.44 -34.59
C GLU A 135 16.61 -15.82 -35.91
N ALA A 136 16.45 -14.49 -35.96
CA ALA A 136 16.16 -13.76 -37.20
C ALA A 136 17.32 -13.82 -38.20
N ALA A 137 18.55 -13.72 -37.71
CA ALA A 137 19.74 -13.86 -38.54
C ALA A 137 19.91 -15.28 -39.10
N ALA A 138 19.60 -16.31 -38.31
CA ALA A 138 19.64 -17.72 -38.75
C ALA A 138 18.59 -18.04 -39.82
N LYS A 139 17.39 -17.48 -39.71
CA LYS A 139 16.34 -17.62 -40.75
C LYS A 139 16.69 -16.91 -42.04
N ASN A 140 17.37 -15.77 -41.97
CA ASN A 140 17.77 -15.01 -43.15
C ASN A 140 19.06 -15.52 -43.81
N SER A 141 19.92 -16.28 -43.12
CA SER A 141 21.11 -16.89 -43.68
C SER A 141 20.80 -18.07 -44.63
N GLN A 142 19.58 -18.58 -44.59
CA GLN A 142 19.08 -19.57 -45.57
C GLN A 142 18.60 -18.94 -46.90
N THR A 143 18.55 -17.58 -46.98
CA THR A 143 17.88 -16.90 -48.11
C THR A 143 18.70 -15.78 -48.77
N SER A 144 19.93 -15.40 -48.36
CA SER A 144 20.66 -14.31 -49.04
C SER A 144 22.15 -14.20 -48.76
N THR A 145 22.86 -13.77 -49.80
CA THR A 145 24.28 -13.47 -49.89
C THR A 145 24.70 -12.21 -49.12
N GLY A 146 25.57 -12.34 -48.28
CA GLY A 146 26.80 -11.69 -47.73
C GLY A 146 26.88 -10.20 -47.37
N LYS A 147 26.05 -9.25 -47.73
CA LYS A 147 26.28 -7.80 -47.42
C LYS A 147 25.20 -7.04 -46.62
N THR A 148 24.14 -7.69 -46.25
CA THR A 148 22.95 -7.03 -45.59
C THR A 148 22.86 -7.29 -44.07
N ILE A 149 23.82 -8.01 -43.49
CA ILE A 149 23.70 -8.60 -42.14
C ILE A 149 23.75 -7.54 -41.02
N THR A 150 24.57 -6.48 -41.17
CA THR A 150 24.78 -5.47 -40.10
C THR A 150 23.60 -4.50 -40.00
N PHE A 151 23.00 -4.13 -41.14
CA PHE A 151 21.85 -3.22 -41.17
C PHE A 151 20.57 -3.91 -40.69
N GLN A 152 20.40 -5.18 -41.04
CA GLN A 152 19.28 -6.01 -40.59
C GLN A 152 19.34 -6.36 -39.10
N ARG A 153 20.56 -6.53 -38.52
CA ARG A 153 20.73 -6.66 -37.06
C ARG A 153 20.28 -5.43 -36.28
N LYS A 154 20.62 -4.22 -36.77
CA LYS A 154 20.16 -2.96 -36.15
C LYS A 154 18.64 -2.78 -36.29
N LYS A 155 18.05 -3.12 -37.44
CA LYS A 155 16.60 -3.03 -37.66
C LYS A 155 15.82 -4.08 -36.87
N ALA A 156 16.32 -5.31 -36.73
CA ALA A 156 15.74 -6.35 -35.87
C ALA A 156 15.82 -5.99 -34.39
N ALA A 157 16.93 -5.41 -33.93
CA ALA A 157 17.09 -4.91 -32.56
C ALA A 157 16.19 -3.70 -32.30
N GLN A 158 15.98 -2.80 -33.23
CA GLN A 158 15.02 -1.70 -33.11
C GLN A 158 13.57 -2.19 -33.04
N THR A 159 13.19 -3.18 -33.85
CA THR A 159 11.84 -3.78 -33.84
C THR A 159 11.53 -4.52 -32.53
N VAL A 160 12.53 -5.12 -31.89
CA VAL A 160 12.37 -5.81 -30.59
C VAL A 160 12.27 -4.82 -29.43
N SER A 161 12.95 -3.67 -29.53
CA SER A 161 12.83 -2.57 -28.55
C SER A 161 11.40 -2.00 -28.47
N GLU A 162 10.64 -2.10 -29.57
CA GLU A 162 9.24 -1.67 -29.65
C GLU A 162 8.22 -2.74 -29.19
N ILE A 163 8.62 -4.01 -29.10
CA ILE A 163 7.73 -5.15 -28.81
C ILE A 163 7.58 -5.41 -27.30
N LEU A 164 8.61 -5.16 -26.50
CA LEU A 164 8.61 -5.38 -25.08
C LEU A 164 8.55 -4.06 -24.30
N PRO A 165 7.78 -4.00 -23.20
CA PRO A 165 7.75 -2.84 -22.32
C PRO A 165 9.16 -2.48 -21.82
N LYS A 166 9.36 -1.23 -21.44
CA LYS A 166 10.61 -0.77 -20.81
C LYS A 166 10.83 -1.52 -19.47
N PRO A 167 12.08 -1.64 -18.99
CA PRO A 167 12.39 -2.34 -17.75
C PRO A 167 11.56 -1.84 -16.55
N LYS A 168 11.35 -0.52 -16.42
CA LYS A 168 10.51 0.06 -15.38
C LYS A 168 9.05 -0.37 -15.50
N GLU A 169 8.51 -0.37 -16.72
CA GLU A 169 7.12 -0.81 -16.99
C GLU A 169 6.94 -2.31 -16.68
N LEU A 170 7.98 -3.13 -16.92
CA LEU A 170 7.96 -4.55 -16.53
C LEU A 170 7.97 -4.74 -15.02
N VAL A 171 8.74 -3.96 -14.27
CA VAL A 171 8.70 -3.96 -12.80
C VAL A 171 7.33 -3.52 -12.31
N ASP A 172 6.78 -2.43 -12.87
CA ASP A 172 5.44 -1.94 -12.49
C ASP A 172 4.35 -2.99 -12.75
N LEU A 173 4.39 -3.65 -13.91
CA LEU A 173 3.45 -4.71 -14.28
C LEU A 173 3.59 -5.94 -13.35
N TYR A 174 4.82 -6.33 -13.03
CA TYR A 174 5.10 -7.42 -12.11
C TYR A 174 4.52 -7.13 -10.72
N SER A 175 4.88 -6.00 -10.14
CA SER A 175 4.38 -5.57 -8.83
C SER A 175 2.85 -5.42 -8.82
N TYR A 176 2.27 -4.85 -9.88
CA TYR A 176 0.82 -4.71 -9.99
C TYR A 176 0.11 -6.07 -9.96
N SER A 177 0.60 -7.05 -10.74
CA SER A 177 0.04 -8.41 -10.74
C SER A 177 0.10 -9.08 -9.36
N ARG A 178 1.23 -8.90 -8.64
CA ARG A 178 1.42 -9.44 -7.28
C ARG A 178 0.53 -8.75 -6.25
N ASN A 179 0.52 -7.43 -6.24
CA ASN A 179 -0.23 -6.65 -5.26
C ASN A 179 -1.75 -6.78 -5.42
N THR A 180 -2.22 -6.92 -6.67
CA THR A 180 -3.66 -7.12 -6.96
C THR A 180 -4.10 -8.57 -6.97
N GLN A 181 -3.17 -9.52 -6.86
CA GLN A 181 -3.43 -10.97 -6.91
C GLN A 181 -4.17 -11.44 -8.19
N ILE A 182 -4.06 -10.66 -9.29
CA ILE A 182 -4.60 -11.04 -10.58
C ILE A 182 -3.55 -11.68 -11.48
N SER A 183 -3.99 -12.45 -12.48
CA SER A 183 -3.08 -13.07 -13.42
C SER A 183 -2.26 -12.04 -14.20
N LEU A 184 -1.02 -12.39 -14.61
CA LEU A 184 -0.19 -11.55 -15.45
C LEU A 184 -0.92 -11.11 -16.74
N LYS A 185 -1.77 -11.99 -17.30
CA LYS A 185 -2.57 -11.67 -18.50
C LYS A 185 -3.55 -10.53 -18.22
N ASN A 186 -4.27 -10.60 -17.10
CA ASN A 186 -5.23 -9.56 -16.71
C ASN A 186 -4.53 -8.26 -16.31
N ALA A 187 -3.37 -8.35 -15.63
CA ALA A 187 -2.56 -7.20 -15.29
C ALA A 187 -2.06 -6.48 -16.56
N LEU A 188 -1.57 -7.25 -17.55
CA LEU A 188 -1.12 -6.72 -18.84
C LEU A 188 -2.27 -6.03 -19.59
N TYR A 189 -3.46 -6.64 -19.60
CA TYR A 189 -4.64 -6.03 -20.23
C TYR A 189 -5.00 -4.68 -19.61
N LYS A 190 -4.92 -4.57 -18.28
CA LYS A 190 -5.27 -3.35 -17.55
C LYS A 190 -4.21 -2.26 -17.64
N GLN A 191 -2.93 -2.62 -17.50
CA GLN A 191 -1.84 -1.66 -17.34
C GLN A 191 -1.14 -1.30 -18.65
N LEU A 192 -0.99 -2.27 -19.55
CA LEU A 192 -0.23 -2.13 -20.78
C LEU A 192 -0.95 -2.82 -21.96
N PRO A 193 -2.17 -2.39 -22.32
CA PRO A 193 -3.00 -3.08 -23.33
C PRO A 193 -2.31 -3.18 -24.68
N GLY A 194 -1.47 -2.21 -25.06
CA GLY A 194 -0.71 -2.22 -26.34
C GLY A 194 0.32 -3.34 -26.46
N PHE A 195 0.72 -3.97 -25.34
CA PHE A 195 1.71 -5.05 -25.31
C PHE A 195 1.10 -6.46 -25.22
N GLN A 196 -0.20 -6.61 -25.34
CA GLN A 196 -0.86 -7.93 -25.31
C GLN A 196 -0.31 -8.94 -26.32
N PRO A 197 0.04 -8.56 -27.55
CA PRO A 197 0.64 -9.47 -28.51
C PRO A 197 1.97 -10.09 -28.04
N ALA A 198 2.69 -9.42 -27.14
CA ALA A 198 3.96 -9.87 -26.57
C ALA A 198 3.80 -10.63 -25.23
N TYR A 199 2.58 -11.10 -24.90
CA TYR A 199 2.31 -11.77 -23.61
C TYR A 199 3.27 -12.92 -23.31
N ASN A 200 3.55 -13.78 -24.27
CA ASN A 200 4.41 -14.94 -24.06
C ASN A 200 5.86 -14.54 -23.76
N GLU A 201 6.33 -13.52 -24.41
CA GLU A 201 7.65 -12.95 -24.22
C GLU A 201 7.78 -12.29 -22.85
N ILE A 202 6.80 -11.46 -22.48
CA ILE A 202 6.71 -10.83 -21.16
C ILE A 202 6.68 -11.91 -20.07
N LYS A 203 5.87 -12.96 -20.25
CA LYS A 203 5.80 -14.11 -19.33
C LYS A 203 7.14 -14.81 -19.18
N ALA A 204 7.91 -14.98 -20.29
CA ALA A 204 9.23 -15.58 -20.25
C ALA A 204 10.24 -14.71 -19.48
N VAL A 205 10.19 -13.40 -19.67
CA VAL A 205 11.02 -12.44 -18.91
C VAL A 205 10.68 -12.48 -17.42
N MET A 206 9.39 -12.49 -17.06
CA MET A 206 8.94 -12.61 -15.66
C MET A 206 9.41 -13.93 -15.01
N LYS A 207 9.29 -15.05 -15.71
CA LYS A 207 9.84 -16.34 -15.24
C LYS A 207 11.36 -16.31 -15.07
N GLY A 208 12.06 -15.65 -15.96
CA GLY A 208 13.51 -15.45 -15.84
C GLY A 208 13.89 -14.62 -14.61
N TYR A 209 13.11 -13.59 -14.29
CA TYR A 209 13.29 -12.79 -13.10
C TYR A 209 13.11 -13.62 -11.82
N GLU A 210 12.03 -14.40 -11.72
CA GLU A 210 11.78 -15.30 -10.60
C GLU A 210 12.90 -16.34 -10.42
N ALA A 211 13.36 -16.93 -11.53
CA ALA A 211 14.45 -17.90 -11.51
C ALA A 211 15.75 -17.28 -10.97
N GLN A 212 16.09 -16.07 -11.42
CA GLN A 212 17.29 -15.37 -10.92
C GLN A 212 17.19 -14.97 -9.46
N LYS A 213 16.01 -14.52 -8.99
CA LYS A 213 15.80 -14.26 -7.55
C LYS A 213 16.04 -15.53 -6.73
N LYS A 214 15.44 -16.64 -7.14
CA LYS A 214 15.59 -17.93 -6.46
C LYS A 214 17.05 -18.39 -6.43
N GLU A 215 17.76 -18.35 -7.56
CA GLU A 215 19.16 -18.76 -7.68
C GLU A 215 20.08 -17.95 -6.76
N ARG A 216 19.81 -16.64 -6.61
CA ARG A 216 20.64 -15.71 -5.84
C ARG A 216 20.17 -15.48 -4.41
N HIS A 217 19.11 -16.16 -4.00
CA HIS A 217 18.45 -15.94 -2.71
C HIS A 217 18.03 -14.49 -2.51
N TYR A 218 17.45 -13.86 -3.55
CA TYR A 218 16.93 -12.50 -3.50
C TYR A 218 15.43 -12.51 -3.21
N LEU A 219 15.00 -11.57 -2.37
CA LEU A 219 13.60 -11.21 -2.17
C LEU A 219 13.41 -9.75 -2.54
N ASP A 220 12.44 -9.46 -3.39
CA ASP A 220 11.95 -8.10 -3.56
C ASP A 220 10.88 -7.74 -2.53
N TYR A 221 10.39 -6.50 -2.57
CA TYR A 221 9.38 -6.04 -1.61
C TYR A 221 8.05 -6.80 -1.75
N ASP A 222 7.67 -7.20 -2.96
CA ASP A 222 6.44 -7.97 -3.18
C ASP A 222 6.56 -9.39 -2.62
N ASP A 223 7.75 -10.02 -2.74
CA ASP A 223 8.02 -11.33 -2.15
C ASP A 223 7.90 -11.32 -0.62
N ILE A 224 8.39 -10.27 0.03
CA ILE A 224 8.34 -10.14 1.51
C ILE A 224 6.90 -10.23 2.00
N LEU A 225 5.96 -9.54 1.33
CA LEU A 225 4.54 -9.60 1.67
C LEU A 225 3.93 -10.95 1.30
N GLU A 226 4.20 -11.44 0.09
CA GLU A 226 3.57 -12.65 -0.44
C GLU A 226 3.98 -13.91 0.32
N TYR A 227 5.25 -14.07 0.66
CA TYR A 227 5.71 -15.20 1.48
C TYR A 227 4.98 -15.22 2.82
N VAL A 228 4.98 -14.10 3.54
CA VAL A 228 4.33 -14.05 4.86
C VAL A 228 2.82 -14.26 4.74
N ALA A 229 2.16 -13.61 3.79
CA ALA A 229 0.72 -13.77 3.60
C ALA A 229 0.35 -15.23 3.30
N ARG A 230 1.07 -15.90 2.40
CA ARG A 230 0.82 -17.31 2.07
C ARG A 230 1.04 -18.24 3.25
N TYR A 231 2.16 -18.11 3.96
CA TYR A 231 2.48 -18.99 5.08
C TYR A 231 1.55 -18.76 6.28
N LEU A 232 1.15 -17.52 6.58
CA LEU A 232 0.14 -17.28 7.63
C LEU A 232 -1.23 -17.89 7.29
N ASN A 233 -1.54 -18.08 6.00
CA ASN A 233 -2.79 -18.72 5.55
C ASN A 233 -2.68 -20.26 5.43
N SER A 234 -1.47 -20.85 5.53
CA SER A 234 -1.27 -22.29 5.31
C SER A 234 -0.52 -23.02 6.43
N ASP A 235 0.09 -22.30 7.36
CA ASP A 235 0.88 -22.85 8.48
C ASP A 235 0.30 -22.38 9.82
N ASP A 236 -0.49 -23.24 10.44
CA ASP A 236 -1.16 -22.96 11.70
C ASP A 236 -0.17 -22.69 12.84
N TRP A 237 0.97 -23.36 12.86
CA TRP A 237 1.98 -23.12 13.88
C TRP A 237 2.57 -21.70 13.78
N LEU A 238 2.92 -21.27 12.55
CA LEU A 238 3.42 -19.91 12.34
C LEU A 238 2.36 -18.87 12.75
N LEU A 239 1.12 -19.08 12.30
CA LEU A 239 0.02 -18.17 12.61
C LEU A 239 -0.20 -18.06 14.14
N GLU A 240 -0.22 -19.18 14.84
CA GLU A 240 -0.34 -19.21 16.31
C GLU A 240 0.78 -18.41 16.96
N ARG A 241 2.05 -18.65 16.57
CA ARG A 241 3.20 -17.92 17.11
C ARG A 241 3.19 -16.43 16.84
N VAL A 242 2.72 -16.03 15.67
CA VAL A 242 2.61 -14.60 15.31
C VAL A 242 1.47 -13.94 16.09
N THR A 243 0.31 -14.60 16.21
CA THR A 243 -0.86 -14.06 16.93
C THR A 243 -0.69 -14.07 18.45
N GLU A 244 0.05 -15.03 19.03
CA GLU A 244 0.45 -15.00 20.45
C GLU A 244 1.20 -13.71 20.81
N ASN A 245 2.03 -13.21 19.89
CA ASN A 245 2.81 -11.99 20.07
C ASN A 245 2.11 -10.74 19.53
N THR A 246 0.93 -10.88 18.92
CA THR A 246 0.16 -9.79 18.32
C THR A 246 -1.30 -9.95 18.70
N LYS A 247 -1.63 -9.58 19.93
CA LYS A 247 -3.00 -9.66 20.46
C LYS A 247 -3.89 -8.53 19.91
N TYR A 248 -3.26 -7.41 19.59
CA TYR A 248 -3.90 -6.21 19.06
C TYR A 248 -3.19 -5.77 17.78
N LEU A 249 -3.94 -5.75 16.70
CA LEU A 249 -3.44 -5.29 15.40
C LEU A 249 -4.20 -4.03 14.98
N LEU A 250 -3.48 -2.90 14.96
CA LEU A 250 -4.02 -1.62 14.56
C LEU A 250 -3.52 -1.30 13.14
N VAL A 251 -4.42 -0.98 12.23
CA VAL A 251 -4.10 -0.70 10.82
C VAL A 251 -4.51 0.72 10.48
N ASP A 252 -3.54 1.54 10.09
CA ASP A 252 -3.75 2.92 9.61
C ASP A 252 -3.89 2.95 8.10
N GLU A 253 -4.61 3.94 7.58
CA GLU A 253 -4.85 4.17 6.15
C GLU A 253 -5.43 2.92 5.43
N MET A 254 -6.43 2.29 6.06
CA MET A 254 -7.02 1.04 5.57
C MET A 254 -7.53 1.12 4.12
N GLN A 255 -7.95 2.30 3.65
CA GLN A 255 -8.40 2.53 2.27
C GLN A 255 -7.30 2.29 1.22
N ASP A 256 -6.04 2.38 1.60
CA ASP A 256 -4.90 2.25 0.68
C ASP A 256 -4.35 0.82 0.63
N THR A 257 -4.94 -0.11 1.37
CA THR A 257 -4.55 -1.52 1.34
C THR A 257 -4.89 -2.15 -0.01
N ASN A 258 -3.98 -3.01 -0.49
CA ASN A 258 -4.18 -3.79 -1.70
C ASN A 258 -4.59 -5.23 -1.38
N PRO A 259 -5.06 -6.03 -2.36
CA PRO A 259 -5.46 -7.42 -2.15
C PRO A 259 -4.40 -8.31 -1.48
N LEU A 260 -3.11 -8.11 -1.76
CA LEU A 260 -2.02 -8.86 -1.10
C LEU A 260 -1.90 -8.50 0.39
N GLN A 261 -2.01 -7.22 0.72
CA GLN A 261 -2.02 -6.77 2.12
C GLN A 261 -3.29 -7.24 2.86
N TRP A 262 -4.42 -7.30 2.15
CA TRP A 262 -5.64 -7.88 2.71
C TRP A 262 -5.48 -9.38 2.99
N LEU A 263 -4.87 -10.13 2.06
CA LEU A 263 -4.54 -11.55 2.26
C LEU A 263 -3.63 -11.76 3.49
N LEU A 264 -2.74 -10.80 3.77
CA LEU A 264 -1.89 -10.79 4.96
C LEU A 264 -2.70 -10.55 6.25
N LEU A 265 -3.72 -9.69 6.23
CA LEU A 265 -4.53 -9.34 7.41
C LEU A 265 -5.57 -10.43 7.74
N GLN A 266 -6.06 -11.12 6.74
CA GLN A 266 -7.15 -12.09 6.86
C GLN A 266 -6.94 -13.16 7.95
N PRO A 267 -5.76 -13.79 8.13
CA PRO A 267 -5.54 -14.79 9.17
C PRO A 267 -5.64 -14.26 10.61
N PHE A 268 -5.53 -12.94 10.81
CA PHE A 268 -5.65 -12.31 12.12
C PHE A 268 -7.11 -12.12 12.57
N ILE A 269 -8.08 -12.15 11.64
CA ILE A 269 -9.50 -11.99 11.94
C ILE A 269 -9.95 -13.12 12.86
N GLY A 270 -10.58 -12.75 13.99
CA GLY A 270 -11.04 -13.69 15.02
C GLY A 270 -9.93 -14.24 15.94
N ARG A 271 -8.65 -13.96 15.66
CA ARG A 271 -7.51 -14.37 16.50
C ARG A 271 -6.87 -13.23 17.26
N THR A 272 -6.93 -12.03 16.70
CA THR A 272 -6.45 -10.79 17.32
C THR A 272 -7.57 -9.76 17.35
N GLN A 273 -7.50 -8.81 18.26
CA GLN A 273 -8.38 -7.66 18.19
C GLN A 273 -7.90 -6.74 17.05
N LEU A 274 -8.74 -6.61 16.01
CA LEU A 274 -8.43 -5.82 14.81
C LEU A 274 -9.06 -4.42 14.90
N PHE A 275 -8.24 -3.39 14.77
CA PHE A 275 -8.69 -2.00 14.78
C PHE A 275 -8.15 -1.28 13.55
N CYS A 276 -9.01 -1.01 12.58
CA CYS A 276 -8.67 -0.36 11.32
C CYS A 276 -9.16 1.08 11.31
N VAL A 277 -8.34 1.98 10.79
CA VAL A 277 -8.70 3.39 10.57
C VAL A 277 -8.48 3.72 9.11
N GLY A 278 -9.43 4.40 8.50
CA GLY A 278 -9.32 4.79 7.09
C GLY A 278 -10.28 5.89 6.69
N ASP A 279 -10.05 6.41 5.49
CA ASP A 279 -10.89 7.41 4.86
C ASP A 279 -11.25 6.93 3.44
N ASP A 280 -12.47 6.45 3.26
CA ASP A 280 -12.99 5.95 2.00
C ASP A 280 -12.88 6.97 0.84
N ALA A 281 -12.95 8.28 1.15
CA ALA A 281 -12.80 9.35 0.16
C ALA A 281 -11.33 9.68 -0.19
N GLN A 282 -10.34 9.09 0.48
CA GLN A 282 -8.91 9.32 0.24
C GLN A 282 -8.19 8.16 -0.46
N SER A 283 -8.89 7.17 -0.98
CA SER A 283 -8.28 6.06 -1.73
C SER A 283 -7.79 6.54 -3.11
N ILE A 284 -6.54 7.01 -3.18
CA ILE A 284 -5.93 7.54 -4.41
C ILE A 284 -4.82 6.64 -4.99
N TYR A 285 -4.52 5.51 -4.35
CA TYR A 285 -3.47 4.58 -4.77
C TYR A 285 -3.96 3.41 -5.62
N GLY A 286 -5.10 3.55 -6.33
CA GLY A 286 -5.62 2.53 -7.25
C GLY A 286 -4.60 2.09 -8.32
N PHE A 287 -3.71 3.00 -8.77
CA PHE A 287 -2.62 2.68 -9.69
C PHE A 287 -1.56 1.73 -9.11
N ARG A 288 -1.49 1.58 -7.78
CA ARG A 288 -0.67 0.59 -7.06
C ARG A 288 -1.44 -0.66 -6.67
N GLY A 289 -2.70 -0.76 -7.11
CA GLY A 289 -3.58 -1.87 -6.77
C GLY A 289 -4.34 -1.69 -5.46
N ALA A 290 -4.34 -0.50 -4.84
CA ALA A 290 -5.26 -0.23 -3.74
C ALA A 290 -6.70 -0.45 -4.21
N ASP A 291 -7.49 -1.07 -3.36
CA ASP A 291 -8.87 -1.40 -3.63
C ASP A 291 -9.77 -0.54 -2.73
N PHE A 292 -10.43 0.44 -3.32
CA PHE A 292 -11.34 1.32 -2.59
C PHE A 292 -12.51 0.56 -1.93
N GLU A 293 -12.85 -0.62 -2.47
CA GLU A 293 -13.88 -1.48 -1.89
C GLU A 293 -13.49 -2.06 -0.51
N ASN A 294 -12.21 -2.00 -0.14
CA ASN A 294 -11.75 -2.53 1.16
C ASN A 294 -12.49 -1.95 2.36
N ILE A 295 -12.89 -0.69 2.30
CA ILE A 295 -13.69 -0.06 3.34
C ILE A 295 -15.16 -0.41 3.19
N HIS A 296 -15.71 -0.33 1.98
CA HIS A 296 -17.13 -0.57 1.74
C HIS A 296 -17.51 -2.04 2.01
N SER A 297 -16.66 -2.99 1.62
CA SER A 297 -16.85 -4.42 1.87
C SER A 297 -16.31 -4.90 3.23
N PHE A 298 -15.86 -4.00 4.11
CA PHE A 298 -15.20 -4.40 5.36
C PHE A 298 -16.08 -5.30 6.23
N LYS A 299 -17.37 -4.96 6.41
CA LYS A 299 -18.31 -5.78 7.18
C LYS A 299 -18.58 -7.15 6.59
N GLU A 300 -18.48 -7.28 5.27
CA GLU A 300 -18.64 -8.56 4.57
C GLU A 300 -17.41 -9.46 4.78
N ARG A 301 -16.23 -8.85 4.82
CA ARG A 301 -14.95 -9.55 5.00
C ARG A 301 -14.60 -9.82 6.46
N VAL A 302 -15.09 -8.98 7.37
CA VAL A 302 -14.78 -9.05 8.80
C VAL A 302 -16.11 -9.17 9.57
N PRO A 303 -16.48 -10.40 9.96
CA PRO A 303 -17.72 -10.64 10.70
C PRO A 303 -17.76 -9.85 12.03
N ASP A 304 -18.94 -9.43 12.42
CA ASP A 304 -19.21 -8.70 13.67
C ASP A 304 -18.40 -7.41 13.86
N ALA A 305 -17.96 -6.80 12.74
CA ALA A 305 -17.19 -5.56 12.80
C ALA A 305 -18.08 -4.37 13.21
N GLU A 306 -17.66 -3.66 14.26
CA GLU A 306 -18.21 -2.35 14.61
C GLU A 306 -17.66 -1.29 13.66
N VAL A 307 -18.53 -0.49 13.04
CA VAL A 307 -18.13 0.65 12.21
C VAL A 307 -18.48 1.93 12.96
N LEU A 308 -17.46 2.73 13.22
CA LEU A 308 -17.55 4.01 13.91
C LEU A 308 -17.12 5.14 12.95
N THR A 309 -17.73 6.31 13.07
CA THR A 309 -17.48 7.44 12.17
C THR A 309 -16.94 8.63 12.96
N LEU A 310 -15.91 9.30 12.39
CA LEU A 310 -15.37 10.57 12.90
C LEU A 310 -15.73 11.70 11.94
N ASP A 311 -16.78 12.45 12.26
CA ASP A 311 -17.35 13.47 11.38
C ASP A 311 -16.81 14.88 11.66
N LEU A 312 -16.24 15.12 12.85
CA LEU A 312 -15.74 16.43 13.24
C LEU A 312 -14.33 16.68 12.69
N ASN A 313 -14.20 17.69 11.84
CA ASN A 313 -12.96 18.07 11.19
C ASN A 313 -12.29 19.25 11.93
N TYR A 314 -11.02 19.09 12.28
CA TYR A 314 -10.21 20.08 12.99
C TYR A 314 -9.28 20.89 12.07
N ARG A 315 -9.22 20.55 10.78
CA ARG A 315 -8.28 21.15 9.83
C ARG A 315 -8.89 22.29 9.02
N SER A 316 -10.09 22.08 8.50
CA SER A 316 -10.72 22.95 7.52
C SER A 316 -11.87 23.76 8.11
N THR A 317 -12.23 24.87 7.46
CA THR A 317 -13.44 25.64 7.74
C THR A 317 -14.67 25.00 7.04
N GLN A 318 -15.87 25.42 7.46
CA GLN A 318 -17.10 24.78 6.99
C GLN A 318 -17.29 24.91 5.47
N GLU A 319 -16.91 26.04 4.86
CA GLU A 319 -17.07 26.27 3.41
C GLU A 319 -16.21 25.32 2.57
N ILE A 320 -15.02 24.93 3.06
CA ILE A 320 -14.18 23.92 2.41
C ILE A 320 -14.84 22.54 2.53
N LEU A 321 -15.40 22.24 3.70
CA LEU A 321 -16.09 20.97 3.94
C LEU A 321 -17.41 20.88 3.17
N ASP A 322 -18.13 21.97 3.01
CA ASP A 322 -19.34 22.02 2.20
C ASP A 322 -19.06 21.68 0.73
N LEU A 323 -17.95 22.17 0.18
CA LEU A 323 -17.51 21.78 -1.16
C LEU A 323 -17.12 20.29 -1.21
N SER A 324 -16.42 19.79 -0.20
CA SER A 324 -16.06 18.37 -0.09
C SER A 324 -17.30 17.48 0.04
N ASN A 325 -18.22 17.82 0.96
CA ASN A 325 -19.47 17.10 1.14
C ASN A 325 -20.33 17.12 -0.14
N TRP A 326 -20.41 18.27 -0.81
CA TRP A 326 -21.11 18.42 -2.08
C TRP A 326 -20.55 17.50 -3.18
N LEU A 327 -19.22 17.30 -3.20
CA LEU A 327 -18.57 16.36 -4.14
C LEU A 327 -18.91 14.91 -3.80
N LEU A 328 -18.86 14.55 -2.50
CA LEU A 328 -19.18 13.21 -2.03
C LEU A 328 -20.64 12.84 -2.28
N ASP A 329 -21.57 13.78 -2.09
CA ASP A 329 -23.01 13.60 -2.35
C ASP A 329 -23.33 13.30 -3.84
N ARG A 330 -22.37 13.58 -4.75
CA ARG A 330 -22.49 13.30 -6.20
C ARG A 330 -21.75 12.07 -6.66
N SER A 331 -21.05 11.42 -5.76
CA SER A 331 -20.40 10.14 -6.05
C SER A 331 -21.44 9.04 -6.20
N GLU A 332 -21.17 8.07 -7.07
CA GLU A 332 -21.94 6.83 -7.16
C GLU A 332 -21.77 5.95 -5.91
N LEU A 333 -20.73 6.24 -5.10
CA LEU A 333 -20.45 5.53 -3.85
C LEU A 333 -21.21 6.18 -2.69
N ASP A 334 -21.85 5.34 -1.86
CA ASP A 334 -22.56 5.80 -0.66
C ASP A 334 -21.57 6.10 0.48
N TYR A 335 -21.10 7.34 0.53
CA TYR A 335 -20.27 7.83 1.63
C TYR A 335 -21.14 8.19 2.84
N LYS A 336 -21.14 7.31 3.86
CA LYS A 336 -21.98 7.45 5.07
C LYS A 336 -21.46 8.49 6.07
N LYS A 337 -20.63 9.44 5.63
CA LYS A 337 -20.08 10.49 6.49
C LYS A 337 -20.32 11.87 5.92
N ARG A 338 -20.67 12.82 6.79
CA ARG A 338 -20.75 14.24 6.46
C ARG A 338 -19.88 15.02 7.43
N LEU A 339 -18.85 15.68 6.89
CA LEU A 339 -17.87 16.39 7.69
C LEU A 339 -18.41 17.75 8.17
N THR A 340 -18.19 18.05 9.46
CA THR A 340 -18.51 19.34 10.07
C THR A 340 -17.23 19.97 10.63
N ALA A 341 -17.12 21.30 10.51
CA ALA A 341 -15.93 22.01 10.94
C ALA A 341 -15.94 22.31 12.43
N HIS A 342 -14.88 21.94 13.13
CA HIS A 342 -14.61 22.42 14.49
C HIS A 342 -14.20 23.91 14.51
N ARG A 343 -13.55 24.36 13.41
CA ARG A 343 -13.04 25.74 13.29
C ARG A 343 -14.10 26.79 12.94
N GLY A 344 -15.34 26.36 12.69
CA GLY A 344 -16.42 27.26 12.28
C GLY A 344 -16.31 27.72 10.82
N GLU A 345 -16.85 28.90 10.54
CA GLU A 345 -16.92 29.50 9.22
C GLU A 345 -15.59 30.13 8.77
N GLY A 346 -15.39 30.24 7.45
CA GLY A 346 -14.20 30.83 6.85
C GLY A 346 -14.51 31.45 5.48
N ILE A 347 -13.51 31.43 4.59
CA ILE A 347 -13.63 32.01 3.25
C ILE A 347 -14.10 30.91 2.29
N LYS A 348 -15.07 31.23 1.44
CA LYS A 348 -15.57 30.33 0.39
C LYS A 348 -14.46 29.98 -0.61
N PRO A 349 -14.34 28.71 -1.03
CA PRO A 349 -13.44 28.34 -2.11
C PRO A 349 -13.75 29.12 -3.39
N VAL A 350 -12.68 29.51 -4.11
CA VAL A 350 -12.78 30.21 -5.40
C VAL A 350 -12.24 29.31 -6.50
N LEU A 351 -13.02 29.17 -7.57
CA LEU A 351 -12.63 28.40 -8.75
C LEU A 351 -12.00 29.36 -9.78
N HIS A 352 -10.78 29.02 -10.20
CA HIS A 352 -10.13 29.67 -11.34
C HIS A 352 -9.94 28.64 -12.46
N SER A 353 -10.17 29.08 -13.71
CA SER A 353 -9.95 28.26 -14.90
C SER A 353 -8.90 28.93 -15.78
N PHE A 354 -7.98 28.14 -16.32
CA PHE A 354 -6.87 28.60 -17.15
C PHE A 354 -6.84 27.82 -18.47
N GLY A 355 -6.32 28.46 -19.53
CA GLY A 355 -6.18 27.83 -20.83
C GLY A 355 -5.01 26.83 -20.91
N ASN A 356 -4.03 26.97 -20.03
CA ASN A 356 -2.85 26.10 -19.95
C ASN A 356 -2.19 26.18 -18.57
N GLU A 357 -1.29 25.24 -18.31
CA GLU A 357 -0.54 25.09 -17.05
C GLU A 357 0.39 26.27 -16.72
N PHE A 358 0.92 26.97 -17.72
CA PHE A 358 1.81 28.12 -17.49
C PHE A 358 1.04 29.32 -16.94
N ASP A 359 -0.17 29.57 -17.43
CA ASP A 359 -1.02 30.64 -16.92
C ASP A 359 -1.51 30.34 -15.50
N GLU A 360 -1.85 29.08 -15.21
CA GLU A 360 -2.16 28.61 -13.86
C GLU A 360 -0.98 28.85 -12.89
N ALA A 361 0.22 28.38 -13.26
CA ALA A 361 1.41 28.57 -12.45
C ALA A 361 1.72 30.06 -12.20
N ARG A 362 1.60 30.90 -13.24
CA ARG A 362 1.83 32.35 -13.14
C ARG A 362 0.82 33.02 -12.18
N PHE A 363 -0.44 32.61 -12.26
CA PHE A 363 -1.48 33.10 -11.34
C PHE A 363 -1.15 32.73 -9.90
N ILE A 364 -0.82 31.44 -9.63
CA ILE A 364 -0.48 30.95 -8.28
C ILE A 364 0.71 31.74 -7.71
N VAL A 365 1.79 31.90 -8.49
CA VAL A 365 2.98 32.67 -8.04
C VAL A 365 2.63 34.13 -7.76
N SER A 366 1.78 34.75 -8.60
CA SER A 366 1.35 36.15 -8.42
C SER A 366 0.48 36.30 -7.16
N ASP A 367 -0.42 35.38 -6.88
CA ASP A 367 -1.29 35.39 -5.70
C ASP A 367 -0.47 35.21 -4.41
N LEU A 368 0.45 34.23 -4.40
CA LEU A 368 1.34 34.02 -3.26
C LEU A 368 2.24 35.21 -2.93
N LYS A 369 2.66 36.00 -3.93
CA LYS A 369 3.45 37.22 -3.70
C LYS A 369 2.64 38.39 -3.14
N LYS A 370 1.32 38.35 -3.24
CA LYS A 370 0.43 39.40 -2.70
C LYS A 370 -0.01 39.14 -1.26
N ARG A 371 0.12 37.89 -0.81
CA ARG A 371 -0.19 37.46 0.57
C ARG A 371 1.02 37.63 1.48
#